data_c635ae2e943a96fcd14d3067554601b3
#
_entry.id   c635ae2e943a96fcd14d3067554601b3
#
_cell.length_a   1.000
_cell.length_b   1.000
_cell.length_c   1.000
_cell.angle_alpha   90.00
_cell.angle_beta   90.00
_cell.angle_gamma   90.00
#
_symmetry.space_group_name_H-M   'P 1'
#
loop_
_entity.id
_entity.type
_entity.pdbx_description
1 polymer ?
#
loop_
_entity_poly.entity_id
_entity_poly.type
_entity_poly.pdbx_seq_one_letter_code
_entity_poly.pdbx_strand_id
1 'polypeptide(L)'
;MSRLPESLEPSAWGKARASAGAVPFDLTVSNPTACGIPYPADLLRALGDDGGLTYRPDPKGARPARAAVAAEYARHGAIVDPDRIVLTASTSEAYAFVLKVLCDPGGAVLVPSPSYPLFDHLLRLEGLRAVPYALEASSGWQPSAPAGDADAARAAVVVHPNNPTGSFVERPAAERLAIARGRSVAPLPLIVDEVFLDYPLDPGARPGTYAARTKSLTFTLGGLSKSRGLPQLKLAWIAVSGPEQEAADALSRLEFVADTYLSVGTPVQRALPDILERGVPVRDAIRARCIENLAAARGIARDHPAVEVLAPAAGWSVVVRFPRVVSEERLVIGLLDHGVAVYPGYFFDFPHEGYLVASLLPPIEVFARGLRRALDGIAAHL
;
A
#
# COMPACT_ATOMS: atom_id res chain seq x y z
N MET A 1 -23.16 18.58 -5.48
CA MET A 1 -22.96 17.39 -6.31
C MET A 1 -22.40 16.27 -5.43
N SER A 2 -22.76 15.02 -5.71
CA SER A 2 -22.24 13.85 -4.99
C SER A 2 -20.74 13.70 -5.21
N ARG A 3 -19.99 13.29 -4.18
CA ARG A 3 -18.57 12.91 -4.28
C ARG A 3 -18.40 11.48 -4.78
N LEU A 4 -19.48 10.76 -5.04
CA LEU A 4 -19.45 9.40 -5.56
C LEU A 4 -19.15 9.39 -7.07
N PRO A 5 -18.59 8.30 -7.60
CA PRO A 5 -18.48 8.08 -9.04
C PRO A 5 -19.84 8.18 -9.73
N GLU A 6 -19.85 8.57 -11.00
CA GLU A 6 -21.09 8.63 -11.80
C GLU A 6 -21.71 7.26 -11.98
N SER A 7 -20.87 6.22 -12.08
CA SER A 7 -21.30 4.82 -12.14
C SER A 7 -20.61 4.01 -11.05
N LEU A 8 -21.37 3.15 -10.40
CA LEU A 8 -20.90 2.11 -9.47
C LEU A 8 -20.90 0.72 -10.12
N GLU A 9 -21.13 0.67 -11.44
CA GLU A 9 -21.10 -0.59 -12.17
C GLU A 9 -19.69 -1.22 -12.15
N PRO A 10 -19.61 -2.53 -11.93
CA PRO A 10 -18.33 -3.24 -12.05
C PRO A 10 -17.73 -3.09 -13.45
N SER A 11 -16.39 -3.08 -13.54
CA SER A 11 -15.69 -3.16 -14.83
C SER A 11 -16.03 -4.42 -15.61
N ALA A 12 -15.70 -4.46 -16.90
CA ALA A 12 -15.93 -5.65 -17.73
C ALA A 12 -15.24 -6.88 -17.12
N TRP A 13 -14.00 -6.74 -16.66
CA TRP A 13 -13.29 -7.80 -15.92
C TRP A 13 -14.03 -8.19 -14.62
N GLY A 14 -14.54 -7.23 -13.85
CA GLY A 14 -15.30 -7.51 -12.62
C GLY A 14 -16.57 -8.32 -12.89
N LYS A 15 -17.32 -7.98 -13.96
CA LYS A 15 -18.50 -8.71 -14.41
C LYS A 15 -18.14 -10.14 -14.89
N ALA A 16 -17.10 -10.27 -15.70
CA ALA A 16 -16.60 -11.56 -16.17
C ALA A 16 -16.13 -12.44 -14.99
N ARG A 17 -15.37 -11.84 -14.03
CA ARG A 17 -14.90 -12.58 -12.84
C ARG A 17 -16.05 -13.09 -11.97
N ALA A 18 -17.11 -12.29 -11.78
CA ALA A 18 -18.30 -12.69 -11.02
C ALA A 18 -19.06 -13.82 -11.70
N SER A 19 -19.02 -13.89 -13.02
CA SER A 19 -19.70 -14.91 -13.84
C SER A 19 -18.88 -16.19 -14.05
N ALA A 20 -17.56 -16.14 -13.86
CA ALA A 20 -16.64 -17.24 -14.15
C ALA A 20 -16.75 -18.45 -13.20
N GLY A 21 -17.56 -18.37 -12.13
CA GLY A 21 -17.64 -19.45 -11.14
C GLY A 21 -16.33 -19.68 -10.37
N ALA A 22 -15.97 -20.96 -10.17
CA ALA A 22 -14.74 -21.32 -9.48
C ALA A 22 -13.50 -21.07 -10.38
N VAL A 23 -12.57 -20.26 -9.90
CA VAL A 23 -11.28 -20.00 -10.57
C VAL A 23 -10.17 -20.61 -9.72
N PRO A 24 -9.68 -21.82 -10.09
CA PRO A 24 -8.74 -22.56 -9.26
C PRO A 24 -7.37 -21.89 -9.11
N PHE A 25 -6.98 -21.01 -10.03
CA PHE A 25 -5.71 -20.29 -10.03
C PHE A 25 -5.96 -18.79 -9.89
N ASP A 26 -6.43 -18.38 -8.71
CA ASP A 26 -6.69 -16.97 -8.44
C ASP A 26 -5.40 -16.26 -7.95
N LEU A 27 -4.74 -15.58 -8.86
CA LEU A 27 -3.54 -14.78 -8.60
C LEU A 27 -3.86 -13.34 -8.18
N THR A 28 -5.14 -13.02 -7.94
CA THR A 28 -5.56 -11.69 -7.45
C THR A 28 -5.70 -11.66 -5.92
N VAL A 29 -5.68 -12.81 -5.27
CA VAL A 29 -5.87 -12.92 -3.82
C VAL A 29 -4.72 -12.27 -3.08
N SER A 30 -4.97 -11.12 -2.45
CA SER A 30 -4.03 -10.37 -1.64
C SER A 30 -4.42 -10.31 -0.14
N ASN A 31 -5.25 -11.28 0.28
CA ASN A 31 -5.65 -11.47 1.67
C ASN A 31 -4.86 -12.61 2.30
N PRO A 32 -3.90 -12.35 3.21
CA PRO A 32 -3.06 -13.39 3.80
C PRO A 32 -3.88 -14.41 4.63
N THR A 33 -5.03 -14.01 5.18
CA THR A 33 -5.89 -14.93 5.95
C THR A 33 -6.58 -15.98 5.06
N ALA A 34 -6.62 -15.77 3.75
CA ALA A 34 -7.21 -16.69 2.77
C ALA A 34 -6.16 -17.49 1.97
N CYS A 35 -4.85 -17.30 2.27
CA CYS A 35 -3.74 -17.89 1.51
C CYS A 35 -3.02 -19.04 2.24
N GLY A 36 -3.61 -19.58 3.31
CA GLY A 36 -3.00 -20.66 4.09
C GLY A 36 -1.74 -20.26 4.86
N ILE A 37 -1.58 -18.95 5.15
CA ILE A 37 -0.50 -18.47 6.04
C ILE A 37 -0.82 -18.92 7.47
N PRO A 38 0.15 -19.52 8.19
CA PRO A 38 -0.08 -19.95 9.57
C PRO A 38 -0.16 -18.77 10.54
N TYR A 39 -1.19 -18.76 11.39
CA TYR A 39 -1.36 -17.78 12.46
C TYR A 39 -1.25 -18.51 13.80
N PRO A 40 -0.48 -17.99 14.79
CA PRO A 40 -0.45 -18.54 16.14
C PRO A 40 -1.86 -18.57 16.76
N ALA A 41 -2.25 -19.69 17.37
CA ALA A 41 -3.60 -19.87 17.91
C ALA A 41 -3.97 -18.86 19.01
N ASP A 42 -2.95 -18.36 19.73
CA ASP A 42 -3.10 -17.39 20.82
C ASP A 42 -2.86 -15.93 20.42
N LEU A 43 -2.65 -15.66 19.13
CA LEU A 43 -2.31 -14.33 18.60
C LEU A 43 -3.32 -13.25 19.02
N LEU A 44 -4.59 -13.58 19.10
CA LEU A 44 -5.66 -12.65 19.45
C LEU A 44 -6.07 -12.69 20.91
N ARG A 45 -5.35 -13.46 21.76
CA ARG A 45 -5.71 -13.66 23.16
C ARG A 45 -5.80 -12.33 23.93
N ALA A 46 -4.90 -11.40 23.67
CA ALA A 46 -4.86 -10.10 24.33
C ALA A 46 -6.07 -9.20 24.05
N LEU A 47 -6.88 -9.50 23.01
CA LEU A 47 -8.12 -8.76 22.74
C LEU A 47 -9.18 -8.96 23.85
N GLY A 48 -9.11 -10.05 24.61
CA GLY A 48 -10.00 -10.36 25.73
C GLY A 48 -9.54 -9.79 27.07
N ASP A 49 -8.61 -8.84 27.11
CA ASP A 49 -8.17 -8.17 28.34
C ASP A 49 -9.31 -7.32 28.96
N ASP A 50 -9.60 -7.55 30.25
CA ASP A 50 -10.70 -6.90 30.99
C ASP A 50 -10.57 -5.36 31.01
N GLY A 51 -9.38 -4.82 30.88
CA GLY A 51 -9.17 -3.37 30.75
C GLY A 51 -9.81 -2.77 29.48
N GLY A 52 -10.17 -3.61 28.50
CA GLY A 52 -10.95 -3.23 27.33
C GLY A 52 -12.39 -2.81 27.66
N LEU A 53 -12.90 -3.15 28.85
CA LEU A 53 -14.24 -2.76 29.31
C LEU A 53 -14.33 -1.28 29.75
N THR A 54 -13.17 -0.62 29.96
CA THR A 54 -13.15 0.77 30.43
C THR A 54 -12.97 1.73 29.26
N TYR A 55 -13.94 2.61 29.02
CA TYR A 55 -13.84 3.67 28.03
C TYR A 55 -12.95 4.81 28.54
N ARG A 56 -11.85 5.04 27.86
CA ARG A 56 -10.92 6.15 28.09
C ARG A 56 -10.52 6.71 26.73
N PRO A 57 -11.30 7.68 26.19
CA PRO A 57 -10.98 8.25 24.90
C PRO A 57 -9.65 9.02 24.95
N ASP A 58 -8.83 8.81 23.96
CA ASP A 58 -7.60 9.56 23.68
C ASP A 58 -7.59 9.82 22.15
N PRO A 59 -7.67 11.06 21.70
CA PRO A 59 -7.72 11.39 20.27
C PRO A 59 -6.58 10.79 19.47
N LYS A 60 -5.39 10.72 20.02
CA LYS A 60 -4.23 10.09 19.37
C LYS A 60 -4.20 8.57 19.53
N GLY A 61 -5.07 8.02 20.36
CA GLY A 61 -5.03 6.62 20.76
C GLY A 61 -4.14 6.36 21.98
N ALA A 62 -4.37 5.24 22.64
CA ALA A 62 -3.73 4.89 23.90
C ALA A 62 -2.19 4.94 23.82
N ARG A 63 -1.56 5.64 24.79
CA ARG A 63 -0.11 5.83 24.79
C ARG A 63 0.70 4.53 24.75
N PRO A 64 0.33 3.42 25.44
CA PRO A 64 1.04 2.14 25.31
C PRO A 64 1.02 1.59 23.87
N ALA A 65 -0.10 1.73 23.16
CA ALA A 65 -0.20 1.34 21.76
C ALA A 65 0.72 2.19 20.86
N ARG A 66 0.72 3.51 21.06
CA ARG A 66 1.61 4.42 20.32
C ARG A 66 3.10 4.15 20.61
N ALA A 67 3.44 3.80 21.86
CA ALA A 67 4.79 3.40 22.23
C ALA A 67 5.21 2.08 21.54
N ALA A 68 4.30 1.12 21.37
CA ALA A 68 4.56 -0.11 20.63
C ALA A 68 4.81 0.18 19.14
N VAL A 69 4.07 1.10 18.53
CA VAL A 69 4.32 1.56 17.15
C VAL A 69 5.70 2.24 17.04
N ALA A 70 6.08 3.08 18.00
CA ALA A 70 7.40 3.71 18.02
C ALA A 70 8.52 2.66 18.10
N ALA A 71 8.32 1.58 18.86
CA ALA A 71 9.25 0.45 18.92
C ALA A 71 9.37 -0.31 17.58
N GLU A 72 8.28 -0.40 16.81
CA GLU A 72 8.35 -0.95 15.44
C GLU A 72 9.25 -0.10 14.55
N TYR A 73 9.09 1.23 14.57
CA TYR A 73 9.96 2.13 13.80
C TYR A 73 11.44 2.03 14.23
N ALA A 74 11.71 1.80 15.52
CA ALA A 74 13.07 1.58 16.00
C ALA A 74 13.75 0.36 15.35
N ARG A 75 12.98 -0.69 15.00
CA ARG A 75 13.49 -1.85 14.24
C ARG A 75 13.89 -1.51 12.81
N HIS A 76 13.31 -0.44 12.25
CA HIS A 76 13.67 0.14 10.96
C HIS A 76 14.70 1.27 11.08
N GLY A 77 15.34 1.41 12.25
CA GLY A 77 16.40 2.39 12.49
C GLY A 77 15.92 3.83 12.71
N ALA A 78 14.64 4.04 13.01
CA ALA A 78 14.08 5.37 13.27
C ALA A 78 13.65 5.53 14.72
N ILE A 79 14.06 6.62 15.36
CA ILE A 79 13.57 7.02 16.69
C ILE A 79 12.37 7.94 16.47
N VAL A 80 11.18 7.47 16.85
CA VAL A 80 9.93 8.21 16.76
C VAL A 80 9.38 8.43 18.16
N ASP A 81 9.00 9.67 18.47
CA ASP A 81 8.31 9.98 19.72
C ASP A 81 6.87 9.42 19.67
N PRO A 82 6.44 8.60 20.65
CA PRO A 82 5.05 8.14 20.72
C PRO A 82 4.02 9.27 20.70
N ASP A 83 4.36 10.47 21.14
CA ASP A 83 3.45 11.60 21.13
C ASP A 83 3.27 12.23 19.74
N ARG A 84 4.06 11.82 18.77
CA ARG A 84 3.93 12.13 17.32
C ARG A 84 3.22 11.05 16.52
N ILE A 85 2.60 10.09 17.19
CA ILE A 85 1.85 9.00 16.55
C ILE A 85 0.36 9.17 16.85
N VAL A 86 -0.47 9.02 15.81
CA VAL A 86 -1.93 8.99 15.89
C VAL A 86 -2.43 7.66 15.35
N LEU A 87 -3.27 6.96 16.12
CA LEU A 87 -3.88 5.69 15.69
C LEU A 87 -5.12 5.96 14.85
N THR A 88 -5.37 5.10 13.87
CA THR A 88 -6.53 5.11 12.99
C THR A 88 -7.07 3.70 12.76
N ALA A 89 -8.31 3.56 12.31
CA ALA A 89 -8.90 2.24 12.03
C ALA A 89 -8.37 1.59 10.74
N SER A 90 -7.75 2.36 9.85
CA SER A 90 -7.13 1.86 8.62
C SER A 90 -6.20 2.93 8.03
N THR A 91 -5.31 2.54 7.13
CA THR A 91 -4.54 3.52 6.34
C THR A 91 -5.42 4.36 5.43
N SER A 92 -6.56 3.84 4.95
CA SER A 92 -7.54 4.65 4.21
C SER A 92 -8.13 5.77 5.08
N GLU A 93 -8.42 5.52 6.35
CA GLU A 93 -8.81 6.56 7.30
C GLU A 93 -7.65 7.51 7.61
N ALA A 94 -6.43 6.99 7.75
CA ALA A 94 -5.24 7.81 7.92
C ALA A 94 -5.06 8.81 6.75
N TYR A 95 -5.23 8.36 5.50
CA TYR A 95 -5.28 9.24 4.34
C TYR A 95 -6.37 10.30 4.49
N ALA A 96 -7.60 9.91 4.80
CA ALA A 96 -8.72 10.84 4.96
C ALA A 96 -8.45 11.90 6.03
N PHE A 97 -7.83 11.53 7.16
CA PHE A 97 -7.47 12.46 8.23
C PHE A 97 -6.38 13.43 7.79
N VAL A 98 -5.30 12.92 7.20
CA VAL A 98 -4.18 13.76 6.73
C VAL A 98 -4.62 14.71 5.62
N LEU A 99 -5.46 14.24 4.68
CA LEU A 99 -6.00 15.07 3.60
C LEU A 99 -6.89 16.20 4.13
N LYS A 100 -7.70 15.96 5.18
CA LYS A 100 -8.49 17.02 5.85
C LYS A 100 -7.61 18.08 6.52
N VAL A 101 -6.43 17.68 7.02
CA VAL A 101 -5.47 18.61 7.64
C VAL A 101 -4.76 19.48 6.60
N LEU A 102 -4.46 18.92 5.42
CA LEU A 102 -3.59 19.53 4.42
C LEU A 102 -4.32 20.26 3.29
N CYS A 103 -5.57 19.89 3.00
CA CYS A 103 -6.25 20.29 1.77
C CYS A 103 -7.64 20.84 2.04
N ASP A 104 -7.97 21.94 1.35
CA ASP A 104 -9.35 22.39 1.20
C ASP A 104 -10.03 21.68 0.02
N PRO A 105 -11.36 21.58 0.00
CA PRO A 105 -12.10 21.03 -1.13
C PRO A 105 -11.72 21.73 -2.46
N GLY A 106 -11.52 20.96 -3.52
CA GLY A 106 -11.03 21.43 -4.82
C GLY A 106 -9.51 21.45 -4.96
N GLY A 107 -8.78 21.23 -3.87
CA GLY A 107 -7.31 21.11 -3.89
C GLY A 107 -6.82 19.92 -4.71
N ALA A 108 -5.53 19.92 -5.02
CA ALA A 108 -4.88 18.84 -5.77
C ALA A 108 -3.82 18.13 -4.91
N VAL A 109 -3.59 16.85 -5.20
CA VAL A 109 -2.57 16.03 -4.55
C VAL A 109 -1.78 15.28 -5.60
N LEU A 110 -0.46 15.31 -5.50
CA LEU A 110 0.41 14.49 -6.36
C LEU A 110 0.30 13.03 -5.96
N VAL A 111 0.07 12.14 -6.92
CA VAL A 111 -0.05 10.69 -6.70
C VAL A 111 0.84 9.91 -7.66
N PRO A 112 1.43 8.78 -7.23
CA PRO A 112 2.25 7.95 -8.11
C PRO A 112 1.41 7.18 -9.14
N SER A 113 1.95 7.01 -10.35
CA SER A 113 1.39 6.20 -11.44
C SER A 113 2.54 5.41 -12.11
N PRO A 114 2.51 4.05 -12.13
CA PRO A 114 1.48 3.18 -11.56
C PRO A 114 1.54 3.10 -10.04
N SER A 115 0.37 2.86 -9.40
CA SER A 115 0.29 2.65 -7.96
C SER A 115 -1.04 2.04 -7.50
N TYR A 116 -1.32 2.18 -6.22
CA TYR A 116 -2.48 1.62 -5.55
C TYR A 116 -3.79 2.22 -6.08
N PRO A 117 -4.75 1.40 -6.53
CA PRO A 117 -5.90 1.87 -7.31
C PRO A 117 -6.96 2.65 -6.53
N LEU A 118 -6.79 2.87 -5.21
CA LEU A 118 -7.78 3.60 -4.39
C LEU A 118 -7.52 5.11 -4.27
N PHE A 119 -6.43 5.64 -4.80
CA PHE A 119 -6.13 7.07 -4.62
C PHE A 119 -7.21 7.98 -5.21
N ASP A 120 -7.68 7.70 -6.42
CA ASP A 120 -8.75 8.49 -7.04
C ASP A 120 -10.02 8.47 -6.20
N HIS A 121 -10.39 7.32 -5.65
CA HIS A 121 -11.57 7.21 -4.79
C HIS A 121 -11.39 7.95 -3.46
N LEU A 122 -10.23 7.79 -2.80
CA LEU A 122 -9.93 8.49 -1.54
C LEU A 122 -9.95 10.00 -1.74
N LEU A 123 -9.27 10.51 -2.76
CA LEU A 123 -9.22 11.93 -3.06
C LEU A 123 -10.60 12.48 -3.44
N ARG A 124 -11.33 11.78 -4.29
CA ARG A 124 -12.67 12.18 -4.71
C ARG A 124 -13.64 12.29 -3.52
N LEU A 125 -13.59 11.31 -2.58
CA LEU A 125 -14.41 11.36 -1.37
C LEU A 125 -14.07 12.54 -0.45
N GLU A 126 -12.83 13.01 -0.46
CA GLU A 126 -12.42 14.23 0.23
C GLU A 126 -12.68 15.51 -0.60
N GLY A 127 -13.16 15.37 -1.84
CA GLY A 127 -13.41 16.49 -2.75
C GLY A 127 -12.15 17.07 -3.38
N LEU A 128 -11.11 16.24 -3.52
CA LEU A 128 -9.79 16.60 -4.05
C LEU A 128 -9.57 16.02 -5.45
N ARG A 129 -8.53 16.51 -6.14
CA ARG A 129 -8.10 16.04 -7.47
C ARG A 129 -6.75 15.34 -7.39
N ALA A 130 -6.61 14.22 -8.08
CA ALA A 130 -5.32 13.59 -8.31
C ALA A 130 -4.55 14.31 -9.42
N VAL A 131 -3.25 14.51 -9.22
CA VAL A 131 -2.29 14.94 -10.25
C VAL A 131 -1.20 13.88 -10.32
N PRO A 132 -1.17 13.04 -11.37
CA PRO A 132 -0.23 11.93 -11.42
C PRO A 132 1.21 12.40 -11.66
N TYR A 133 2.16 11.70 -11.06
CA TYR A 133 3.56 11.72 -11.45
C TYR A 133 4.01 10.31 -11.82
N ALA A 134 4.83 10.20 -12.86
CA ALA A 134 5.18 8.90 -13.39
C ALA A 134 6.26 8.19 -12.56
N LEU A 135 6.08 6.87 -12.42
CA LEU A 135 7.09 5.92 -12.01
C LEU A 135 7.41 5.04 -13.23
N GLU A 136 8.65 5.06 -13.70
CA GLU A 136 9.07 4.30 -14.88
C GLU A 136 10.07 3.20 -14.54
N ALA A 137 9.92 2.03 -15.15
CA ALA A 137 10.83 0.91 -14.94
C ALA A 137 12.27 1.27 -15.31
N SER A 138 12.46 2.07 -16.38
CA SER A 138 13.77 2.54 -16.85
C SER A 138 14.54 3.38 -15.83
N SER A 139 13.83 4.06 -14.92
CA SER A 139 14.41 4.86 -13.82
C SER A 139 14.43 4.12 -12.48
N GLY A 140 14.17 2.80 -12.47
CA GLY A 140 14.03 2.03 -11.24
C GLY A 140 12.80 2.44 -10.43
N TRP A 141 11.75 2.90 -11.11
CA TRP A 141 10.49 3.36 -10.53
C TRP A 141 10.64 4.56 -9.57
N GLN A 142 11.64 5.42 -9.82
CA GLN A 142 11.78 6.65 -9.04
C GLN A 142 10.81 7.73 -9.54
N PRO A 143 10.28 8.59 -8.64
CA PRO A 143 9.41 9.70 -9.01
C PRO A 143 10.03 10.60 -10.07
N SER A 144 9.29 10.82 -11.16
CA SER A 144 9.58 11.82 -12.18
C SER A 144 8.89 13.17 -11.86
N ALA A 145 9.12 14.17 -12.69
CA ALA A 145 8.38 15.43 -12.62
C ALA A 145 6.87 15.18 -12.86
N PRO A 146 5.96 15.85 -12.12
CA PRO A 146 4.52 15.74 -12.34
C PRO A 146 4.12 16.13 -13.77
N ALA A 147 3.16 15.39 -14.32
CA ALA A 147 2.67 15.61 -15.69
C ALA A 147 1.61 16.72 -15.81
N GLY A 148 1.20 17.36 -14.71
CA GLY A 148 0.11 18.33 -14.70
C GLY A 148 0.46 19.58 -13.89
N ASP A 149 -0.60 20.30 -13.48
CA ASP A 149 -0.49 21.52 -12.67
C ASP A 149 -0.03 21.19 -11.23
N ALA A 150 1.29 21.02 -11.07
CA ALA A 150 1.89 20.78 -9.76
C ALA A 150 1.77 22.01 -8.83
N ASP A 151 1.56 23.21 -9.37
CA ASP A 151 1.46 24.45 -8.58
C ASP A 151 0.18 24.45 -7.72
N ALA A 152 -0.87 23.78 -8.17
CA ALA A 152 -2.10 23.61 -7.40
C ALA A 152 -2.00 22.55 -6.30
N ALA A 153 -0.96 21.72 -6.29
CA ALA A 153 -0.83 20.64 -5.32
C ALA A 153 -0.63 21.15 -3.89
N ARG A 154 -1.25 20.47 -2.93
CA ARG A 154 -1.16 20.75 -1.48
C ARG A 154 -0.36 19.69 -0.72
N ALA A 155 -0.22 18.50 -1.29
CA ALA A 155 0.55 17.40 -0.74
C ALA A 155 1.05 16.48 -1.86
N ALA A 156 2.00 15.61 -1.55
CA ALA A 156 2.44 14.54 -2.43
C ALA A 156 2.37 13.20 -1.70
N VAL A 157 1.74 12.21 -2.33
CA VAL A 157 1.72 10.83 -1.85
C VAL A 157 2.94 10.10 -2.39
N VAL A 158 3.62 9.36 -1.52
CA VAL A 158 4.72 8.45 -1.85
C VAL A 158 4.36 7.08 -1.29
N VAL A 159 4.41 6.03 -2.08
CA VAL A 159 4.21 4.65 -1.61
C VAL A 159 5.57 3.96 -1.54
N HIS A 160 5.95 3.53 -0.35
CA HIS A 160 7.31 3.05 -0.06
C HIS A 160 7.31 1.79 0.84
N PRO A 161 7.46 0.60 0.27
CA PRO A 161 7.62 0.27 -1.17
C PRO A 161 6.32 0.47 -1.96
N ASN A 162 6.45 0.83 -3.25
CA ASN A 162 5.29 1.05 -4.11
C ASN A 162 4.54 -0.26 -4.40
N ASN A 163 3.23 -0.17 -4.52
CA ASN A 163 2.35 -1.24 -4.96
C ASN A 163 1.74 -0.84 -6.33
N PRO A 164 1.96 -1.59 -7.43
CA PRO A 164 2.40 -3.00 -7.45
C PRO A 164 3.89 -3.21 -7.75
N THR A 165 4.69 -2.17 -8.03
CA THR A 165 6.06 -2.31 -8.56
C THR A 165 7.06 -2.87 -7.54
N GLY A 166 6.74 -2.75 -6.24
CA GLY A 166 7.62 -3.20 -5.16
C GLY A 166 8.89 -2.35 -5.00
N SER A 167 8.96 -1.19 -5.63
CA SER A 167 10.14 -0.31 -5.62
C SER A 167 10.22 0.52 -4.36
N PHE A 168 11.42 0.69 -3.83
CA PHE A 168 11.69 1.69 -2.80
C PHE A 168 11.92 3.06 -3.44
N VAL A 169 11.29 4.09 -2.87
CA VAL A 169 11.52 5.48 -3.28
C VAL A 169 12.72 6.02 -2.50
N GLU A 170 13.71 6.54 -3.21
CA GLU A 170 14.87 7.17 -2.59
C GLU A 170 14.52 8.53 -1.98
N ARG A 171 15.10 8.86 -0.81
CA ARG A 171 14.87 10.15 -0.15
C ARG A 171 15.13 11.36 -1.05
N PRO A 172 16.24 11.43 -1.83
CA PRO A 172 16.45 12.54 -2.75
C PRO A 172 15.36 12.68 -3.82
N ALA A 173 14.77 11.56 -4.27
CA ALA A 173 13.68 11.59 -5.25
C ALA A 173 12.38 12.14 -4.61
N ALA A 174 12.04 11.70 -3.41
CA ALA A 174 10.91 12.25 -2.64
C ALA A 174 11.10 13.73 -2.29
N GLU A 175 12.33 14.16 -1.93
CA GLU A 175 12.64 15.57 -1.70
C GLU A 175 12.49 16.42 -2.97
N ARG A 176 12.90 15.90 -4.14
CA ARG A 176 12.65 16.59 -5.43
C ARG A 176 11.15 16.72 -5.72
N LEU A 177 10.36 15.69 -5.43
CA LEU A 177 8.91 15.75 -5.58
C LEU A 177 8.30 16.80 -4.64
N ALA A 178 8.77 16.90 -3.40
CA ALA A 178 8.29 17.90 -2.44
C ALA A 178 8.52 19.35 -2.91
N ILE A 179 9.55 19.60 -3.70
CA ILE A 179 9.85 20.95 -4.26
C ILE A 179 9.38 21.13 -5.70
N ALA A 180 8.51 20.28 -6.21
CA ALA A 180 8.05 20.31 -7.59
C ALA A 180 7.34 21.62 -8.00
N ARG A 181 6.78 22.35 -7.01
CA ARG A 181 6.17 23.69 -7.23
C ARG A 181 7.17 24.83 -7.40
N GLY A 182 8.46 24.54 -7.50
CA GLY A 182 9.52 25.55 -7.56
C GLY A 182 10.14 25.87 -6.20
N ARG A 183 11.39 26.32 -6.22
CA ARG A 183 12.21 26.54 -5.00
C ARG A 183 11.79 27.74 -4.15
N SER A 184 11.01 28.66 -4.69
CA SER A 184 10.52 29.83 -3.98
C SER A 184 9.24 29.58 -3.16
N VAL A 185 8.66 28.39 -3.24
CA VAL A 185 7.48 27.98 -2.50
C VAL A 185 7.90 26.96 -1.43
N ALA A 186 7.23 26.96 -0.28
CA ALA A 186 7.46 25.95 0.76
C ALA A 186 7.31 24.53 0.21
N PRO A 187 8.15 23.56 0.61
CA PRO A 187 8.03 22.19 0.17
C PRO A 187 6.64 21.61 0.46
N LEU A 188 6.14 20.77 -0.45
CA LEU A 188 4.91 20.02 -0.22
C LEU A 188 5.07 19.08 0.98
N PRO A 189 4.05 18.99 1.87
CA PRO A 189 3.95 17.89 2.80
C PRO A 189 3.92 16.56 2.06
N LEU A 190 4.62 15.55 2.62
CA LEU A 190 4.63 14.20 2.10
C LEU A 190 3.68 13.29 2.89
N ILE A 191 2.89 12.50 2.21
CA ILE A 191 2.12 11.38 2.77
C ILE A 191 2.81 10.11 2.29
N VAL A 192 3.51 9.42 3.20
CA VAL A 192 4.31 8.25 2.84
C VAL A 192 3.63 6.98 3.35
N ASP A 193 3.16 6.16 2.42
CA ASP A 193 2.54 4.86 2.74
C ASP A 193 3.62 3.79 2.85
N GLU A 194 3.86 3.31 4.06
CA GLU A 194 4.87 2.30 4.37
C GLU A 194 4.26 0.94 4.76
N VAL A 195 3.03 0.64 4.36
CA VAL A 195 2.37 -0.61 4.76
C VAL A 195 3.12 -1.87 4.35
N PHE A 196 3.95 -1.81 3.31
CA PHE A 196 4.77 -2.93 2.84
C PHE A 196 6.25 -2.89 3.28
N LEU A 197 6.64 -1.95 4.15
CA LEU A 197 8.04 -1.77 4.57
C LEU A 197 8.65 -3.04 5.19
N ASP A 198 7.85 -3.86 5.85
CA ASP A 198 8.25 -5.14 6.46
C ASP A 198 8.53 -6.28 5.46
N TYR A 199 8.33 -6.07 4.16
CA TYR A 199 8.39 -7.11 3.13
C TYR A 199 9.47 -6.91 2.06
N PRO A 200 10.74 -6.64 2.43
CA PRO A 200 11.83 -6.70 1.46
C PRO A 200 12.00 -8.14 0.97
N LEU A 201 12.10 -8.32 -0.35
CA LEU A 201 12.24 -9.64 -0.99
C LEU A 201 13.70 -10.02 -1.21
N ASP A 202 14.62 -9.08 -1.11
CA ASP A 202 16.04 -9.34 -0.93
C ASP A 202 16.34 -9.51 0.57
N PRO A 203 16.89 -10.66 1.01
CA PRO A 203 17.22 -10.88 2.42
C PRO A 203 18.24 -9.88 3.00
N GLY A 204 19.08 -9.29 2.16
CA GLY A 204 20.08 -8.29 2.53
C GLY A 204 19.54 -6.88 2.66
N ALA A 205 18.39 -6.60 2.05
CA ALA A 205 17.82 -5.26 2.03
C ALA A 205 17.40 -4.78 3.42
N ARG A 206 17.76 -3.54 3.72
CA ARG A 206 17.36 -2.83 4.94
C ARG A 206 16.78 -1.48 4.54
N PRO A 207 15.49 -1.46 4.09
CA PRO A 207 14.85 -0.22 3.69
C PRO A 207 14.76 0.74 4.88
N GLY A 208 15.11 2.00 4.65
CA GLY A 208 14.89 3.05 5.63
C GLY A 208 13.44 3.48 5.66
N THR A 209 12.97 3.97 6.82
CA THR A 209 11.63 4.54 6.97
C THR A 209 11.65 6.07 6.85
N TYR A 210 10.56 6.66 6.38
CA TYR A 210 10.33 8.11 6.36
C TYR A 210 9.81 8.65 7.71
N ALA A 211 9.48 7.79 8.66
CA ALA A 211 9.09 8.20 10.01
C ALA A 211 10.23 8.89 10.79
N ALA A 212 11.49 8.69 10.36
CA ALA A 212 12.61 9.46 10.88
C ALA A 212 12.56 10.95 10.47
N ARG A 213 13.38 11.77 11.11
CA ARG A 213 13.48 13.22 10.84
C ARG A 213 13.61 13.50 9.34
N THR A 214 12.71 14.32 8.80
CA THR A 214 12.64 14.74 7.39
C THR A 214 12.78 16.26 7.27
N LYS A 215 13.13 16.75 6.07
CA LYS A 215 13.22 18.19 5.77
C LYS A 215 11.86 18.84 5.54
N SER A 216 10.90 18.05 5.01
CA SER A 216 9.52 18.47 4.77
C SER A 216 8.60 17.85 5.80
N LEU A 217 7.49 18.49 6.11
CA LEU A 217 6.41 17.88 6.90
C LEU A 217 6.03 16.56 6.27
N THR A 218 6.06 15.49 7.05
CA THR A 218 5.84 14.11 6.53
C THR A 218 4.92 13.34 7.47
N PHE A 219 3.93 12.70 6.88
CA PHE A 219 3.00 11.79 7.53
C PHE A 219 3.29 10.38 7.03
N THR A 220 3.88 9.55 7.88
CA THR A 220 4.23 8.18 7.54
C THR A 220 3.14 7.25 8.03
N LEU A 221 2.54 6.49 7.10
CA LEU A 221 1.41 5.61 7.36
C LEU A 221 1.86 4.16 7.48
N GLY A 222 1.30 3.45 8.46
CA GLY A 222 1.50 2.02 8.63
C GLY A 222 0.28 1.37 9.27
N GLY A 223 0.27 0.04 9.38
CA GLY A 223 -0.88 -0.62 9.99
C GLY A 223 -0.79 -2.14 10.02
N LEU A 224 -1.59 -2.77 10.88
CA LEU A 224 -1.63 -4.22 11.10
C LEU A 224 -2.07 -5.02 9.86
N SER A 225 -2.83 -4.40 8.97
CA SER A 225 -3.35 -5.07 7.76
C SER A 225 -2.27 -5.74 6.93
N LYS A 226 -1.11 -5.11 6.84
CA LYS A 226 0.03 -5.65 6.10
C LYS A 226 1.12 -6.10 7.05
N SER A 227 1.58 -5.25 7.99
CA SER A 227 2.74 -5.55 8.84
C SER A 227 2.62 -6.87 9.64
N ARG A 228 1.40 -7.30 9.94
CA ARG A 228 1.11 -8.58 10.63
C ARG A 228 0.06 -9.44 9.91
N GLY A 229 -0.37 -9.04 8.69
CA GLY A 229 -1.40 -9.77 7.95
C GLY A 229 -2.75 -9.82 8.65
N LEU A 230 -3.13 -8.79 9.41
CA LEU A 230 -4.33 -8.75 10.26
C LEU A 230 -5.28 -7.60 9.85
N PRO A 231 -5.80 -7.58 8.61
CA PRO A 231 -6.70 -6.52 8.14
C PRO A 231 -8.02 -6.43 8.92
N GLN A 232 -8.46 -7.53 9.51
CA GLN A 232 -9.69 -7.63 10.30
C GLN A 232 -9.62 -6.90 11.63
N LEU A 233 -8.44 -6.59 12.16
CA LEU A 233 -8.28 -5.91 13.44
C LEU A 233 -8.49 -4.40 13.35
N LYS A 234 -8.51 -3.84 12.14
CA LYS A 234 -8.84 -2.43 11.91
C LYS A 234 -8.02 -1.48 12.79
N LEU A 235 -6.68 -1.60 12.74
CA LEU A 235 -5.75 -0.69 13.39
C LEU A 235 -4.59 -0.33 12.47
N ALA A 236 -4.39 0.96 12.29
CA ALA A 236 -3.31 1.59 11.55
C ALA A 236 -2.81 2.82 12.33
N TRP A 237 -1.83 3.53 11.79
CA TRP A 237 -1.24 4.68 12.45
C TRP A 237 -0.64 5.68 11.46
N ILE A 238 -0.47 6.91 11.95
CA ILE A 238 0.21 8.01 11.30
C ILE A 238 1.36 8.43 12.23
N ALA A 239 2.60 8.42 11.74
CA ALA A 239 3.73 9.03 12.43
C ALA A 239 4.06 10.38 11.75
N VAL A 240 4.15 11.47 12.52
CA VAL A 240 4.39 12.81 12.01
C VAL A 240 5.83 13.21 12.24
N SER A 241 6.54 13.64 11.19
CA SER A 241 7.91 14.13 11.24
C SER A 241 8.08 15.38 10.37
N GLY A 242 9.19 16.08 10.53
CA GLY A 242 9.46 17.31 9.80
C GLY A 242 10.00 18.43 10.68
N PRO A 243 10.01 19.69 10.18
CA PRO A 243 10.35 20.85 10.97
C PRO A 243 9.45 20.94 12.21
N GLU A 244 10.04 21.30 13.36
CA GLU A 244 9.38 21.17 14.67
C GLU A 244 8.03 21.87 14.75
N GLN A 245 7.99 23.14 14.34
CA GLN A 245 6.78 23.94 14.42
C GLN A 245 5.68 23.42 13.47
N GLU A 246 6.04 23.06 12.23
CA GLU A 246 5.11 22.52 11.26
C GLU A 246 4.52 21.18 11.72
N ALA A 247 5.37 20.32 12.30
CA ALA A 247 4.94 19.03 12.84
C ALA A 247 4.02 19.20 14.06
N ALA A 248 4.31 20.15 14.95
CA ALA A 248 3.47 20.43 16.11
C ALA A 248 2.08 20.97 15.70
N ASP A 249 2.03 21.91 14.75
CA ASP A 249 0.78 22.46 14.22
C ASP A 249 -0.05 21.39 13.51
N ALA A 250 0.62 20.54 12.71
CA ALA A 250 -0.04 19.43 12.02
C ALA A 250 -0.59 18.40 12.99
N LEU A 251 0.15 18.05 14.05
CA LEU A 251 -0.32 17.14 15.10
C LEU A 251 -1.56 17.69 15.83
N SER A 252 -1.57 18.97 16.19
CA SER A 252 -2.72 19.59 16.85
C SER A 252 -3.98 19.53 15.99
N ARG A 253 -3.85 19.79 14.68
CA ARG A 253 -4.97 19.68 13.72
C ARG A 253 -5.39 18.23 13.52
N LEU A 254 -4.45 17.31 13.44
CA LEU A 254 -4.72 15.88 13.29
C LEU A 254 -5.43 15.32 14.53
N GLU A 255 -5.03 15.75 15.73
CA GLU A 255 -5.67 15.43 16.99
C GLU A 255 -7.13 15.88 17.01
N PHE A 256 -7.43 17.11 16.57
CA PHE A 256 -8.79 17.62 16.41
C PHE A 256 -9.63 16.75 15.46
N VAL A 257 -9.07 16.37 14.30
CA VAL A 257 -9.77 15.48 13.36
C VAL A 257 -10.01 14.12 14.01
N ALA A 258 -8.99 13.52 14.64
CA ALA A 258 -9.09 12.21 15.25
C ALA A 258 -10.09 12.17 16.43
N ASP A 259 -10.16 13.25 17.24
CA ASP A 259 -11.13 13.39 18.33
C ASP A 259 -12.59 13.37 17.85
N THR A 260 -12.82 13.87 16.65
CA THR A 260 -14.16 13.86 16.04
C THR A 260 -14.67 12.46 15.73
N TYR A 261 -13.76 11.49 15.46
CA TYR A 261 -14.12 10.13 15.05
C TYR A 261 -13.92 9.09 16.17
N LEU A 262 -12.81 9.17 16.92
CA LEU A 262 -12.42 8.20 17.97
C LEU A 262 -12.57 6.74 17.52
N SER A 263 -12.13 6.46 16.29
CA SER A 263 -12.52 5.27 15.51
C SER A 263 -11.87 3.96 15.97
N VAL A 264 -10.77 4.01 16.73
CA VAL A 264 -10.05 2.79 17.12
C VAL A 264 -10.57 2.25 18.43
N GLY A 265 -11.05 1.00 18.42
CA GLY A 265 -11.60 0.34 19.61
C GLY A 265 -10.55 0.10 20.70
N THR A 266 -10.93 0.24 21.98
CA THR A 266 -10.05 0.03 23.13
C THR A 266 -9.41 -1.36 23.16
N PRO A 267 -10.12 -2.48 22.89
CA PRO A 267 -9.51 -3.82 22.96
C PRO A 267 -8.29 -3.97 22.03
N VAL A 268 -8.39 -3.52 20.77
CA VAL A 268 -7.27 -3.67 19.82
C VAL A 268 -6.10 -2.75 20.15
N GLN A 269 -6.36 -1.55 20.69
CA GLN A 269 -5.29 -0.67 21.17
C GLN A 269 -4.52 -1.30 22.34
N ARG A 270 -5.22 -1.89 23.28
CA ARG A 270 -4.60 -2.56 24.43
C ARG A 270 -3.79 -3.78 24.03
N ALA A 271 -4.30 -4.55 23.07
CA ALA A 271 -3.65 -5.74 22.55
C ALA A 271 -2.48 -5.45 21.59
N LEU A 272 -2.34 -4.22 21.10
CA LEU A 272 -1.40 -3.88 20.03
C LEU A 272 0.06 -4.27 20.36
N PRO A 273 0.61 -4.00 21.58
CA PRO A 273 1.98 -4.41 21.90
C PRO A 273 2.20 -5.92 21.74
N ASP A 274 1.29 -6.73 22.27
CA ASP A 274 1.34 -8.19 22.20
C ASP A 274 1.17 -8.70 20.76
N ILE A 275 0.24 -8.12 20.01
CA ILE A 275 -0.01 -8.47 18.60
C ILE A 275 1.22 -8.16 17.73
N LEU A 276 1.87 -7.02 17.92
CA LEU A 276 3.08 -6.67 17.17
C LEU A 276 4.24 -7.63 17.44
N GLU A 277 4.40 -8.09 18.66
CA GLU A 277 5.41 -9.08 19.02
C GLU A 277 5.05 -10.48 18.50
N ARG A 278 3.88 -11.01 18.87
CA ARG A 278 3.44 -12.37 18.51
C ARG A 278 3.13 -12.56 17.03
N GLY A 279 2.82 -11.47 16.32
CA GLY A 279 2.57 -11.48 14.87
C GLY A 279 3.83 -11.53 14.00
N VAL A 280 5.04 -11.50 14.60
CA VAL A 280 6.31 -11.60 13.85
C VAL A 280 6.38 -12.88 13.01
N PRO A 281 6.03 -14.08 13.52
CA PRO A 281 6.03 -15.30 12.70
C PRO A 281 5.08 -15.22 11.48
N VAL A 282 3.93 -14.53 11.61
CA VAL A 282 2.99 -14.34 10.49
C VAL A 282 3.64 -13.50 9.39
N ARG A 283 4.23 -12.34 9.76
CA ARG A 283 4.98 -11.49 8.84
C ARG A 283 6.08 -12.29 8.10
N ASP A 284 6.86 -13.05 8.85
CA ASP A 284 7.98 -13.83 8.31
C ASP A 284 7.51 -14.95 7.36
N ALA A 285 6.38 -15.61 7.69
CA ALA A 285 5.76 -16.61 6.82
C ALA A 285 5.23 -15.99 5.52
N ILE A 286 4.58 -14.81 5.60
CA ILE A 286 4.14 -14.06 4.41
C ILE A 286 5.34 -13.70 3.54
N ARG A 287 6.41 -13.16 4.13
CA ARG A 287 7.62 -12.77 3.41
C ARG A 287 8.27 -13.96 2.72
N ALA A 288 8.40 -15.09 3.42
CA ALA A 288 8.96 -16.32 2.86
C ALA A 288 8.15 -16.80 1.64
N ARG A 289 6.81 -16.79 1.73
CA ARG A 289 5.92 -17.13 0.63
C ARG A 289 6.13 -16.21 -0.58
N CYS A 290 6.25 -14.89 -0.35
CA CYS A 290 6.48 -13.95 -1.45
C CYS A 290 7.84 -14.18 -2.13
N ILE A 291 8.89 -14.47 -1.37
CA ILE A 291 10.22 -14.80 -1.91
C ILE A 291 10.17 -16.09 -2.75
N GLU A 292 9.52 -17.13 -2.25
CA GLU A 292 9.34 -18.41 -2.95
C GLU A 292 8.58 -18.24 -4.27
N ASN A 293 7.44 -17.54 -4.24
CA ASN A 293 6.63 -17.28 -5.43
C ASN A 293 7.34 -16.38 -6.43
N LEU A 294 8.13 -15.40 -5.98
CA LEU A 294 8.95 -14.58 -6.87
C LEU A 294 10.04 -15.41 -7.57
N ALA A 295 10.67 -16.34 -6.86
CA ALA A 295 11.63 -17.26 -7.46
C ALA A 295 10.98 -18.17 -8.51
N ALA A 296 9.77 -18.67 -8.22
CA ALA A 296 8.98 -19.45 -9.19
C ALA A 296 8.62 -18.62 -10.43
N ALA A 297 8.18 -17.36 -10.25
CA ALA A 297 7.85 -16.45 -11.36
C ALA A 297 9.06 -16.26 -12.30
N ARG A 298 10.23 -16.00 -11.74
CA ARG A 298 11.49 -15.87 -12.50
C ARG A 298 11.85 -17.17 -13.24
N GLY A 299 11.61 -18.32 -12.60
CA GLY A 299 11.83 -19.63 -13.21
C GLY A 299 10.95 -19.86 -14.44
N ILE A 300 9.64 -19.63 -14.27
CA ILE A 300 8.63 -19.82 -15.32
C ILE A 300 8.86 -18.87 -16.51
N ALA A 301 9.21 -17.62 -16.24
CA ALA A 301 9.45 -16.63 -17.30
C ALA A 301 10.61 -16.99 -18.24
N ARG A 302 11.56 -17.84 -17.83
CA ARG A 302 12.65 -18.32 -18.71
C ARG A 302 12.14 -19.12 -19.88
N ASP A 303 11.01 -19.78 -19.73
CA ASP A 303 10.37 -20.58 -20.78
C ASP A 303 9.54 -19.68 -21.74
N HIS A 304 9.41 -18.35 -21.44
CA HIS A 304 8.57 -17.39 -22.17
C HIS A 304 9.40 -16.13 -22.52
N PRO A 305 10.30 -16.20 -23.53
CA PRO A 305 11.30 -15.15 -23.80
C PRO A 305 10.71 -13.79 -24.21
N ALA A 306 9.45 -13.76 -24.64
CA ALA A 306 8.75 -12.50 -24.96
C ALA A 306 8.18 -11.79 -23.72
N VAL A 307 8.27 -12.40 -22.54
CA VAL A 307 7.69 -11.89 -21.28
C VAL A 307 8.81 -11.53 -20.33
N GLU A 308 8.65 -10.43 -19.61
CA GLU A 308 9.59 -10.00 -18.59
C GLU A 308 8.90 -9.92 -17.21
N VAL A 309 9.48 -10.59 -16.23
CA VAL A 309 9.13 -10.41 -14.82
C VAL A 309 9.89 -9.19 -14.28
N LEU A 310 9.17 -8.09 -14.04
CA LEU A 310 9.75 -6.90 -13.41
C LEU A 310 9.90 -7.17 -11.92
N ALA A 311 11.12 -7.51 -11.53
CA ALA A 311 11.41 -8.02 -10.19
C ALA A 311 11.18 -6.95 -9.11
N PRO A 312 10.19 -7.12 -8.20
CA PRO A 312 9.99 -6.22 -7.09
C PRO A 312 11.13 -6.33 -6.06
N ALA A 313 11.52 -5.21 -5.46
CA ALA A 313 12.43 -5.20 -4.32
C ALA A 313 11.71 -5.55 -3.00
N ALA A 314 10.40 -5.31 -2.93
CA ALA A 314 9.58 -5.56 -1.75
C ALA A 314 8.09 -5.74 -2.12
N GLY A 315 7.25 -6.03 -1.11
CA GLY A 315 5.79 -6.09 -1.25
C GLY A 315 5.26 -7.49 -1.54
N TRP A 316 3.99 -7.54 -1.98
CA TRP A 316 3.23 -8.78 -2.19
C TRP A 316 2.80 -9.00 -3.63
N SER A 317 3.29 -8.20 -4.55
CA SER A 317 2.90 -8.25 -5.96
C SER A 317 4.11 -8.46 -6.84
N VAL A 318 3.89 -9.07 -8.00
CA VAL A 318 4.84 -9.14 -9.09
C VAL A 318 4.19 -8.59 -10.36
N VAL A 319 4.93 -7.78 -11.10
CA VAL A 319 4.51 -7.23 -12.38
C VAL A 319 5.15 -8.02 -13.50
N VAL A 320 4.33 -8.42 -14.47
CA VAL A 320 4.76 -9.08 -15.69
C VAL A 320 4.51 -8.15 -16.86
N ARG A 321 5.55 -7.85 -17.64
CA ARG A 321 5.48 -7.07 -18.87
C ARG A 321 5.49 -7.99 -20.09
N PHE A 322 4.64 -7.70 -21.06
CA PHE A 322 4.52 -8.48 -22.30
C PHE A 322 4.26 -7.59 -23.52
N PRO A 323 4.52 -8.04 -24.76
CA PRO A 323 4.24 -7.28 -25.99
C PRO A 323 2.74 -6.97 -26.14
N ARG A 324 2.40 -5.78 -26.61
CA ARG A 324 1.01 -5.29 -26.79
C ARG A 324 0.36 -5.88 -28.05
N VAL A 325 0.24 -7.19 -28.12
CA VAL A 325 -0.37 -7.91 -29.27
C VAL A 325 -1.86 -8.17 -29.07
N VAL A 326 -2.31 -8.05 -27.83
CA VAL A 326 -3.71 -8.20 -27.40
C VAL A 326 -3.99 -7.17 -26.31
N SER A 327 -5.24 -6.66 -26.20
CA SER A 327 -5.57 -5.77 -25.08
C SER A 327 -5.55 -6.54 -23.75
N GLU A 328 -5.09 -5.86 -22.68
CA GLU A 328 -5.05 -6.44 -21.35
C GLU A 328 -6.42 -6.97 -20.91
N GLU A 329 -7.48 -6.20 -21.14
CA GLU A 329 -8.84 -6.61 -20.77
C GLU A 329 -9.27 -7.90 -21.45
N ARG A 330 -9.07 -8.01 -22.78
CA ARG A 330 -9.39 -9.23 -23.53
C ARG A 330 -8.58 -10.43 -23.03
N LEU A 331 -7.29 -10.22 -22.76
CA LEU A 331 -6.40 -11.27 -22.24
C LEU A 331 -6.89 -11.77 -20.87
N VAL A 332 -7.09 -10.87 -19.89
CA VAL A 332 -7.46 -11.29 -18.53
C VAL A 332 -8.85 -11.89 -18.44
N ILE A 333 -9.79 -11.47 -19.31
CA ILE A 333 -11.11 -12.08 -19.41
C ILE A 333 -10.98 -13.50 -20.02
N GLY A 334 -10.22 -13.67 -21.10
CA GLY A 334 -9.98 -14.98 -21.70
C GLY A 334 -9.26 -15.96 -20.76
N LEU A 335 -8.37 -15.47 -19.89
CA LEU A 335 -7.70 -16.30 -18.89
C LEU A 335 -8.67 -16.88 -17.86
N LEU A 336 -9.81 -16.23 -17.57
CA LEU A 336 -10.84 -16.78 -16.69
C LEU A 336 -11.43 -18.09 -17.25
N ASP A 337 -11.60 -18.20 -18.57
CA ASP A 337 -12.09 -19.43 -19.23
C ASP A 337 -11.10 -20.60 -19.06
N HIS A 338 -9.83 -20.27 -18.82
CA HIS A 338 -8.76 -21.23 -18.52
C HIS A 338 -8.51 -21.41 -17.01
N GLY A 339 -9.42 -20.89 -16.18
CA GLY A 339 -9.37 -21.01 -14.72
C GLY A 339 -8.29 -20.17 -14.05
N VAL A 340 -7.85 -19.08 -14.66
CA VAL A 340 -6.84 -18.16 -14.12
C VAL A 340 -7.45 -16.77 -13.94
N ALA A 341 -7.32 -16.20 -12.73
CA ALA A 341 -7.58 -14.79 -12.48
C ALA A 341 -6.25 -14.06 -12.20
N VAL A 342 -6.03 -12.96 -12.90
CA VAL A 342 -4.89 -12.06 -12.72
C VAL A 342 -5.36 -10.64 -13.00
N TYR A 343 -4.74 -9.64 -12.36
CA TYR A 343 -5.10 -8.26 -12.60
C TYR A 343 -4.42 -7.71 -13.87
N PRO A 344 -5.17 -6.96 -14.70
CA PRO A 344 -4.58 -6.16 -15.77
C PRO A 344 -3.83 -4.96 -15.18
N GLY A 345 -2.81 -4.47 -15.91
CA GLY A 345 -2.01 -3.33 -15.48
C GLY A 345 -2.82 -2.04 -15.32
N TYR A 346 -3.84 -1.83 -16.16
CA TYR A 346 -4.66 -0.63 -16.09
C TYR A 346 -5.40 -0.44 -14.75
N PHE A 347 -5.58 -1.48 -13.94
CA PHE A 347 -6.12 -1.35 -12.57
C PHE A 347 -5.18 -0.61 -11.63
N PHE A 348 -3.91 -0.52 -11.97
CA PHE A 348 -2.87 0.16 -11.20
C PHE A 348 -2.36 1.41 -11.89
N ASP A 349 -3.11 1.94 -12.87
CA ASP A 349 -2.78 3.14 -13.62
C ASP A 349 -1.41 3.07 -14.33
N PHE A 350 -1.06 1.89 -14.89
CA PHE A 350 0.07 1.81 -15.82
C PHE A 350 -0.20 2.70 -17.03
N PRO A 351 0.79 3.46 -17.52
CA PRO A 351 0.58 4.48 -18.55
C PRO A 351 0.22 3.90 -19.93
N HIS A 352 0.36 2.60 -20.11
CA HIS A 352 0.02 1.89 -21.32
C HIS A 352 -0.23 0.40 -21.02
N GLU A 353 -0.91 -0.29 -21.94
CA GLU A 353 -1.13 -1.74 -21.88
C GLU A 353 0.16 -2.55 -22.01
N GLY A 354 0.10 -3.83 -21.67
CA GLY A 354 1.18 -4.80 -21.73
C GLY A 354 1.71 -5.22 -20.34
N TYR A 355 0.85 -5.07 -19.32
CA TYR A 355 1.19 -5.47 -17.94
C TYR A 355 0.12 -6.37 -17.34
N LEU A 356 0.59 -7.38 -16.58
CA LEU A 356 -0.23 -8.12 -15.63
C LEU A 356 0.34 -7.94 -14.23
N VAL A 357 -0.54 -7.95 -13.23
CA VAL A 357 -0.15 -7.88 -11.82
C VAL A 357 -0.68 -9.11 -11.09
N ALA A 358 0.21 -9.91 -10.53
CA ALA A 358 -0.12 -11.10 -9.77
C ALA A 358 0.28 -10.94 -8.30
N SER A 359 -0.56 -11.45 -7.40
CA SER A 359 -0.25 -11.56 -5.98
C SER A 359 0.77 -12.67 -5.73
N LEU A 360 1.75 -12.41 -4.88
CA LEU A 360 2.74 -13.38 -4.41
C LEU A 360 2.26 -14.17 -3.16
N LEU A 361 1.00 -14.02 -2.72
CA LEU A 361 0.47 -14.67 -1.52
C LEU A 361 -0.11 -16.07 -1.74
N PRO A 362 -0.71 -16.42 -2.89
CA PRO A 362 -1.30 -17.75 -3.09
C PRO A 362 -0.31 -18.88 -2.77
N PRO A 363 -0.79 -20.08 -2.40
CA PRO A 363 0.07 -21.26 -2.25
C PRO A 363 0.93 -21.49 -3.49
N ILE A 364 2.17 -21.96 -3.30
CA ILE A 364 3.17 -22.07 -4.38
C ILE A 364 2.66 -22.85 -5.61
N GLU A 365 1.93 -23.93 -5.38
CA GLU A 365 1.36 -24.75 -6.48
C GLU A 365 0.30 -23.99 -7.27
N VAL A 366 -0.58 -23.23 -6.58
CA VAL A 366 -1.59 -22.38 -7.20
C VAL A 366 -0.93 -21.28 -8.00
N PHE A 367 0.05 -20.60 -7.40
CA PHE A 367 0.77 -19.49 -8.02
C PHE A 367 1.53 -19.97 -9.27
N ALA A 368 2.36 -21.00 -9.14
CA ALA A 368 3.22 -21.45 -10.22
C ALA A 368 2.39 -21.98 -11.43
N ARG A 369 1.34 -22.78 -11.16
CA ARG A 369 0.45 -23.30 -12.22
C ARG A 369 -0.37 -22.20 -12.86
N GLY A 370 -0.90 -21.26 -12.06
CA GLY A 370 -1.66 -20.12 -12.55
C GLY A 370 -0.82 -19.18 -13.40
N LEU A 371 0.39 -18.84 -12.93
CA LEU A 371 1.28 -17.98 -13.70
C LEU A 371 1.72 -18.62 -15.02
N ARG A 372 2.10 -19.91 -15.02
CA ARG A 372 2.44 -20.61 -16.25
C ARG A 372 1.31 -20.53 -17.27
N ARG A 373 0.07 -20.82 -16.87
CA ARG A 373 -1.10 -20.71 -17.76
C ARG A 373 -1.33 -19.28 -18.26
N ALA A 374 -1.11 -18.27 -17.40
CA ALA A 374 -1.22 -16.88 -17.82
C ALA A 374 -0.18 -16.54 -18.91
N LEU A 375 1.07 -17.00 -18.74
CA LEU A 375 2.14 -16.77 -19.71
C LEU A 375 1.92 -17.58 -21.01
N ASP A 376 1.44 -18.82 -20.93
CA ASP A 376 1.03 -19.62 -22.10
C ASP A 376 -0.11 -18.90 -22.87
N GLY A 377 -1.07 -18.30 -22.14
CA GLY A 377 -2.12 -17.49 -22.74
C GLY A 377 -1.58 -16.26 -23.48
N ILE A 378 -0.57 -15.58 -22.96
CA ILE A 378 0.12 -14.49 -23.67
C ILE A 378 0.79 -15.04 -24.93
N ALA A 379 1.54 -16.15 -24.80
CA ALA A 379 2.29 -16.74 -25.90
C ALA A 379 1.40 -17.20 -27.06
N ALA A 380 0.15 -17.58 -26.77
CA ALA A 380 -0.83 -17.95 -27.80
C ALA A 380 -1.29 -16.79 -28.71
N HIS A 381 -0.95 -15.54 -28.35
CA HIS A 381 -1.24 -14.33 -29.13
C HIS A 381 0.00 -13.76 -29.83
N LEU A 382 1.18 -14.32 -29.59
CA LEU A 382 2.45 -13.93 -30.24
C LEU A 382 2.68 -14.67 -31.54
#